data_8c42342d99f5c44cf025a17db982ecb2
#
_entry.id   8c42342d99f5c44cf025a17db982ecb2
#
_cell.length_a   1.000
_cell.length_b   1.000
_cell.length_c   1.000
_cell.angle_alpha   90.00
_cell.angle_beta   90.00
_cell.angle_gamma   90.00
#
_symmetry.space_group_name_H-M   'P 1'
#
loop_
_entity.id
_entity.type
_entity.pdbx_description
1 polymer ?
#
loop_
_entity_poly.entity_id
_entity_poly.type
_entity_poly.pdbx_seq_one_letter_code
_entity_poly.pdbx_strand_id
1 'polypeptide(L)'
;YVSFNSFRGFKEFFFRFFAIQVVIYGVGMVIQAVLNSQRKFLWTALGPVFNNLVVIVTMIIVATMPIQTNTMVVLAVGTTLGVVAMFAVMVPALRKTNFRYSPSLGLRNPHIRKMATLATPAIVYVVTNLITVSFRNASALAVSDAGPSVLMYAWTWYQLPYGILAVALATAVFTEMSEFSARKDLTNFKVTFASGLR
;
A
#
# COMPACT_ATOMS: atom_id res chain seq x y z
N TYR A 1 -4.26 32.54 -14.46
CA TYR A 1 -3.83 33.01 -13.12
C TYR A 1 -4.78 32.43 -12.08
N VAL A 2 -4.47 31.24 -11.52
CA VAL A 2 -5.17 30.71 -10.34
C VAL A 2 -4.66 31.51 -9.15
N SER A 3 -5.54 32.30 -8.52
CA SER A 3 -5.22 33.15 -7.36
C SER A 3 -4.57 32.32 -6.26
N PHE A 4 -3.54 32.85 -5.61
CA PHE A 4 -2.78 32.21 -4.53
C PHE A 4 -3.68 31.71 -3.37
N ASN A 5 -4.80 32.38 -3.13
CA ASN A 5 -5.84 31.97 -2.16
C ASN A 5 -6.64 30.75 -2.62
N SER A 6 -6.85 30.56 -3.91
CA SER A 6 -7.49 29.37 -4.48
C SER A 6 -6.61 28.12 -4.32
N PHE A 7 -5.29 28.29 -4.42
CA PHE A 7 -4.30 27.22 -4.24
C PHE A 7 -4.19 26.74 -2.78
N ARG A 8 -4.33 27.65 -1.80
CA ARG A 8 -4.35 27.30 -0.37
C ARG A 8 -5.62 26.54 -0.01
N GLY A 9 -6.77 26.99 -0.40
CA GLY A 9 -8.06 26.29 -0.16
C GLY A 9 -8.09 24.91 -0.80
N PHE A 10 -7.49 24.76 -1.98
CA PHE A 10 -7.34 23.49 -2.66
C PHE A 10 -6.48 22.47 -1.87
N LYS A 11 -5.30 22.91 -1.39
CA LYS A 11 -4.40 22.08 -0.58
C LYS A 11 -5.05 21.65 0.73
N GLU A 12 -5.75 22.56 1.42
CA GLU A 12 -6.43 22.26 2.69
C GLU A 12 -7.58 21.27 2.49
N PHE A 13 -8.34 21.42 1.41
CA PHE A 13 -9.43 20.51 1.06
C PHE A 13 -8.91 19.08 0.86
N PHE A 14 -7.91 18.90 -0.01
CA PHE A 14 -7.31 17.57 -0.24
C PHE A 14 -6.67 17.00 1.01
N PHE A 15 -5.97 17.82 1.80
CA PHE A 15 -5.34 17.38 3.03
C PHE A 15 -6.37 16.80 4.02
N ARG A 16 -7.53 17.42 4.16
CA ARG A 16 -8.61 16.91 5.03
C ARG A 16 -9.14 15.56 4.57
N PHE A 17 -9.35 15.37 3.26
CA PHE A 17 -9.80 14.08 2.73
C PHE A 17 -8.74 12.99 2.91
N PHE A 18 -7.48 13.29 2.64
CA PHE A 18 -6.41 12.33 2.84
C PHE A 18 -6.16 12.01 4.32
N ALA A 19 -6.32 12.96 5.23
CA ALA A 19 -6.23 12.71 6.67
C ALA A 19 -7.28 11.69 7.14
N ILE A 20 -8.51 11.77 6.62
CA ILE A 20 -9.57 10.78 6.90
C ILE A 20 -9.15 9.40 6.35
N GLN A 21 -8.59 9.34 5.15
CA GLN A 21 -8.13 8.07 4.56
C GLN A 21 -7.06 7.40 5.43
N VAL A 22 -6.14 8.16 6.06
CA VAL A 22 -5.11 7.58 6.95
C VAL A 22 -5.77 6.83 8.11
N VAL A 23 -6.83 7.37 8.71
CA VAL A 23 -7.58 6.70 9.78
C VAL A 23 -8.24 5.43 9.27
N ILE A 24 -8.88 5.49 8.10
CA ILE A 24 -9.53 4.32 7.47
C ILE A 24 -8.50 3.23 7.17
N TYR A 25 -7.33 3.59 6.63
CA TYR A 25 -6.22 2.65 6.41
C TYR A 25 -5.74 2.03 7.71
N GLY A 26 -5.58 2.82 8.79
CA GLY A 26 -5.16 2.30 10.09
C GLY A 26 -6.11 1.22 10.62
N VAL A 27 -7.42 1.49 10.63
CA VAL A 27 -8.44 0.51 11.03
C VAL A 27 -8.46 -0.68 10.08
N GLY A 28 -8.40 -0.43 8.78
CA GLY A 28 -8.42 -1.45 7.74
C GLY A 28 -7.25 -2.43 7.82
N MET A 29 -6.05 -1.93 8.12
CA MET A 29 -4.87 -2.78 8.31
C MET A 29 -5.02 -3.74 9.48
N VAL A 30 -5.68 -3.32 10.57
CA VAL A 30 -5.99 -4.23 11.70
C VAL A 30 -6.96 -5.32 11.25
N ILE A 31 -8.01 -4.99 10.51
CA ILE A 31 -8.96 -5.96 9.95
C ILE A 31 -8.22 -6.97 9.05
N GLN A 32 -7.36 -6.48 8.17
CA GLN A 32 -6.57 -7.30 7.27
C GLN A 32 -5.62 -8.24 8.03
N ALA A 33 -4.95 -7.75 9.08
CA ALA A 33 -4.07 -8.56 9.91
C ALA A 33 -4.84 -9.69 10.62
N VAL A 34 -6.02 -9.41 11.16
CA VAL A 34 -6.89 -10.42 11.78
C VAL A 34 -7.34 -11.48 10.77
N LEU A 35 -7.78 -11.09 9.57
CA LEU A 35 -8.18 -12.03 8.53
C LEU A 35 -7.02 -12.90 8.04
N ASN A 36 -5.84 -12.31 7.87
CA ASN A 36 -4.63 -13.04 7.48
C ASN A 36 -4.19 -14.04 8.56
N SER A 37 -4.26 -13.67 9.85
CA SER A 37 -3.96 -14.59 10.95
C SER A 37 -4.89 -15.80 10.98
N GLN A 38 -6.13 -15.64 10.50
CA GLN A 38 -7.13 -16.70 10.38
C GLN A 38 -7.13 -17.41 9.01
N ARG A 39 -6.11 -17.16 8.18
CA ARG A 39 -5.93 -17.72 6.83
C ARG A 39 -7.08 -17.41 5.86
N LYS A 40 -7.80 -16.33 6.08
CA LYS A 40 -8.89 -15.86 5.19
C LYS A 40 -8.37 -14.91 4.11
N PHE A 41 -7.35 -15.35 3.39
CA PHE A 41 -6.58 -14.55 2.42
C PHE A 41 -7.42 -14.01 1.25
N LEU A 42 -8.48 -14.74 0.86
CA LEU A 42 -9.33 -14.32 -0.27
C LEU A 42 -9.91 -12.91 -0.05
N TRP A 43 -10.43 -12.63 1.14
CA TRP A 43 -11.06 -11.36 1.44
C TRP A 43 -10.06 -10.20 1.46
N THR A 44 -8.85 -10.47 1.95
CA THR A 44 -7.78 -9.47 1.93
C THR A 44 -7.24 -9.22 0.53
N ALA A 45 -7.22 -10.23 -0.33
CA ALA A 45 -6.81 -10.10 -1.73
C ALA A 45 -7.87 -9.38 -2.59
N LEU A 46 -9.16 -9.51 -2.27
CA LEU A 46 -10.25 -8.82 -2.97
C LEU A 46 -10.32 -7.33 -2.65
N GLY A 47 -9.81 -6.89 -1.49
CA GLY A 47 -9.86 -5.49 -1.08
C GLY A 47 -9.36 -4.52 -2.14
N PRO A 48 -8.12 -4.65 -2.65
CA PRO A 48 -7.59 -3.77 -3.70
C PRO A 48 -8.40 -3.79 -4.99
N VAL A 49 -9.04 -4.93 -5.32
CA VAL A 49 -9.89 -5.05 -6.51
C VAL A 49 -11.10 -4.14 -6.39
N PHE A 50 -11.79 -4.15 -5.24
CA PHE A 50 -12.93 -3.26 -4.99
C PHE A 50 -12.53 -1.79 -4.96
N ASN A 51 -11.38 -1.45 -4.38
CA ASN A 51 -10.85 -0.09 -4.45
C ASN A 51 -10.66 0.36 -5.91
N ASN A 52 -9.97 -0.44 -6.71
CA ASN A 52 -9.70 -0.11 -8.11
C ASN A 52 -10.99 0.02 -8.93
N LEU A 53 -11.98 -0.85 -8.69
CA LEU A 53 -13.28 -0.78 -9.35
C LEU A 53 -13.99 0.53 -9.05
N VAL A 54 -14.03 0.96 -7.79
CA VAL A 54 -14.63 2.26 -7.40
C VAL A 54 -13.86 3.43 -8.02
N VAL A 55 -12.53 3.36 -8.04
CA VAL A 55 -11.70 4.41 -8.66
C VAL A 55 -11.95 4.47 -10.16
N ILE A 56 -12.04 3.34 -10.86
CA ILE A 56 -12.36 3.30 -12.31
C ILE A 56 -13.73 3.93 -12.59
N VAL A 57 -14.75 3.54 -11.82
CA VAL A 57 -16.10 4.14 -11.95
C VAL A 57 -16.04 5.65 -11.70
N THR A 58 -15.31 6.09 -10.70
CA THR A 58 -15.11 7.52 -10.41
C THR A 58 -14.46 8.25 -11.58
N MET A 59 -13.43 7.65 -12.20
CA MET A 59 -12.75 8.24 -13.36
C MET A 59 -13.66 8.32 -14.60
N ILE A 60 -14.50 7.31 -14.81
CA ILE A 60 -15.49 7.33 -15.89
C ILE A 60 -16.51 8.47 -15.66
N ILE A 61 -17.01 8.62 -14.43
CA ILE A 61 -17.93 9.73 -14.08
C ILE A 61 -17.24 11.07 -14.36
N VAL A 62 -16.02 11.25 -13.90
CA VAL A 62 -15.24 12.49 -14.09
C VAL A 62 -15.01 12.78 -15.56
N ALA A 63 -14.73 11.76 -16.38
CA ALA A 63 -14.52 11.92 -17.82
C ALA A 63 -15.77 12.39 -18.59
N THR A 64 -16.97 12.14 -18.05
CA THR A 64 -18.24 12.57 -18.62
C THR A 64 -18.73 13.93 -18.10
N MET A 65 -18.07 14.47 -17.07
CA MET A 65 -18.45 15.76 -16.46
C MET A 65 -17.74 16.94 -17.15
N PRO A 66 -18.41 18.09 -17.31
CA PRO A 66 -17.73 19.32 -17.74
C PRO A 66 -16.64 19.70 -16.70
N ILE A 67 -15.53 20.23 -17.20
CA ILE A 67 -14.39 20.66 -16.36
C ILE A 67 -14.83 21.86 -15.51
N GLN A 68 -15.37 21.59 -14.33
CA GLN A 68 -15.81 22.58 -13.35
C GLN A 68 -15.22 22.22 -11.97
N THR A 69 -15.33 23.13 -11.01
CA THR A 69 -14.82 22.99 -9.65
C THR A 69 -15.29 21.69 -8.95
N ASN A 70 -16.45 21.16 -9.32
CA ASN A 70 -17.03 19.95 -8.73
C ASN A 70 -16.27 18.65 -9.12
N THR A 71 -15.53 18.63 -10.23
CA THR A 71 -14.77 17.46 -10.70
C THR A 71 -13.75 17.00 -9.67
N MET A 72 -13.09 17.94 -8.99
CA MET A 72 -12.10 17.62 -7.97
C MET A 72 -12.72 17.07 -6.68
N VAL A 73 -13.90 17.54 -6.32
CA VAL A 73 -14.67 16.99 -5.19
C VAL A 73 -15.05 15.54 -5.50
N VAL A 74 -15.54 15.27 -6.71
CA VAL A 74 -15.91 13.92 -7.14
C VAL A 74 -14.70 12.98 -7.10
N LEU A 75 -13.52 13.43 -7.54
CA LEU A 75 -12.28 12.66 -7.44
C LEU A 75 -11.90 12.37 -5.99
N ALA A 76 -11.91 13.37 -5.11
CA ALA A 76 -11.54 13.21 -3.71
C ALA A 76 -12.51 12.28 -2.96
N VAL A 77 -13.81 12.44 -3.20
CA VAL A 77 -14.83 11.57 -2.61
C VAL A 77 -14.74 10.17 -3.20
N GLY A 78 -14.63 10.02 -4.50
CA GLY A 78 -14.57 8.73 -5.16
C GLY A 78 -13.35 7.90 -4.75
N THR A 79 -12.17 8.52 -4.68
CA THR A 79 -10.96 7.83 -4.17
C THR A 79 -11.10 7.44 -2.71
N THR A 80 -11.72 8.28 -1.87
CA THR A 80 -12.00 7.95 -0.47
C THR A 80 -13.01 6.81 -0.34
N LEU A 81 -14.06 6.81 -1.16
CA LEU A 81 -15.03 5.71 -1.23
C LEU A 81 -14.37 4.40 -1.69
N GLY A 82 -13.38 4.47 -2.58
CA GLY A 82 -12.57 3.32 -2.97
C GLY A 82 -11.87 2.68 -1.77
N VAL A 83 -11.24 3.51 -0.93
CA VAL A 83 -10.59 3.04 0.31
C VAL A 83 -11.62 2.45 1.29
N VAL A 84 -12.78 3.08 1.43
CA VAL A 84 -13.87 2.53 2.26
C VAL A 84 -14.34 1.18 1.72
N ALA A 85 -14.57 1.07 0.42
CA ALA A 85 -15.00 -0.18 -0.23
C ALA A 85 -13.96 -1.30 -0.05
N MET A 86 -12.67 -0.97 -0.14
CA MET A 86 -11.57 -1.90 0.10
C MET A 86 -11.70 -2.64 1.43
N PHE A 87 -12.03 -1.93 2.49
CA PHE A 87 -12.15 -2.52 3.82
C PHE A 87 -13.56 -3.00 4.12
N ALA A 88 -14.60 -2.37 3.57
CA ALA A 88 -15.99 -2.79 3.76
C ALA A 88 -16.22 -4.22 3.28
N VAL A 89 -15.60 -4.64 2.18
CA VAL A 89 -15.69 -6.01 1.67
C VAL A 89 -15.11 -7.05 2.62
N MET A 90 -14.21 -6.66 3.52
CA MET A 90 -13.62 -7.54 4.53
C MET A 90 -14.50 -7.71 5.79
N VAL A 91 -15.43 -6.78 6.04
CA VAL A 91 -16.27 -6.77 7.25
C VAL A 91 -17.13 -8.02 7.39
N PRO A 92 -17.80 -8.56 6.34
CA PRO A 92 -18.57 -9.79 6.45
C PRO A 92 -17.72 -11.00 6.88
N ALA A 93 -16.49 -11.07 6.36
CA ALA A 93 -15.56 -12.12 6.75
C ALA A 93 -15.08 -11.95 8.19
N LEU A 94 -14.85 -10.71 8.64
CA LEU A 94 -14.49 -10.42 10.02
C LEU A 94 -15.61 -10.79 11.00
N ARG A 95 -16.87 -10.48 10.67
CA ARG A 95 -18.03 -10.86 11.50
C ARG A 95 -18.20 -12.37 11.68
N LYS A 96 -17.74 -13.16 10.71
CA LYS A 96 -17.73 -14.63 10.80
C LYS A 96 -16.55 -15.16 11.62
N THR A 97 -15.68 -14.29 12.13
CA THR A 97 -14.63 -14.66 13.07
C THR A 97 -15.12 -14.40 14.49
N ASN A 98 -14.67 -15.21 15.43
CA ASN A 98 -14.95 -14.96 16.86
C ASN A 98 -14.06 -13.85 17.43
N PHE A 99 -13.61 -12.92 16.58
CA PHE A 99 -12.76 -11.81 16.99
C PHE A 99 -13.55 -10.84 17.86
N ARG A 100 -13.15 -10.70 19.10
CA ARG A 100 -13.64 -9.69 20.03
C ARG A 100 -12.56 -8.64 20.22
N TYR A 101 -12.90 -7.41 19.87
CA TYR A 101 -12.01 -6.28 20.12
C TYR A 101 -12.00 -5.98 21.62
N SER A 102 -10.84 -6.12 22.24
CA SER A 102 -10.60 -5.68 23.62
C SER A 102 -9.46 -4.66 23.59
N PRO A 103 -9.75 -3.37 23.84
CA PRO A 103 -8.72 -2.34 23.87
C PRO A 103 -7.78 -2.60 25.06
N SER A 104 -6.54 -2.97 24.76
CA SER A 104 -5.50 -3.21 25.75
C SER A 104 -4.19 -2.66 25.23
N LEU A 105 -3.62 -1.72 25.97
CA LEU A 105 -2.28 -1.16 25.72
C LEU A 105 -1.17 -2.06 26.29
N GLY A 106 -1.24 -3.36 26.11
CA GLY A 106 -0.35 -4.35 26.70
C GLY A 106 1.15 -4.15 26.42
N LEU A 107 1.70 -2.95 26.63
CA LEU A 107 3.09 -2.55 26.34
C LEU A 107 4.13 -3.42 27.06
N ARG A 108 3.74 -4.05 28.19
CA ARG A 108 4.60 -4.98 28.93
C ARG A 108 4.53 -6.42 28.41
N ASN A 109 3.67 -6.69 27.41
CA ASN A 109 3.56 -8.03 26.85
C ASN A 109 4.83 -8.36 26.04
N PRO A 110 5.53 -9.48 26.34
CA PRO A 110 6.76 -9.88 25.65
C PRO A 110 6.54 -10.08 24.13
N HIS A 111 5.34 -10.46 23.71
CA HIS A 111 5.00 -10.57 22.28
C HIS A 111 5.00 -9.22 21.57
N ILE A 112 4.52 -8.15 22.23
CA ILE A 112 4.54 -6.79 21.67
C ILE A 112 5.98 -6.30 21.53
N ARG A 113 6.82 -6.56 22.55
CA ARG A 113 8.24 -6.20 22.48
C ARG A 113 8.96 -6.91 21.34
N LYS A 114 8.70 -8.21 21.16
CA LYS A 114 9.25 -8.97 20.03
C LYS A 114 8.78 -8.43 18.68
N MET A 115 7.50 -8.09 18.55
CA MET A 115 6.96 -7.46 17.34
C MET A 115 7.61 -6.10 17.07
N ALA A 116 7.80 -5.26 18.08
CA ALA A 116 8.47 -3.97 17.94
C ALA A 116 9.92 -4.14 17.45
N THR A 117 10.66 -5.10 18.01
CA THR A 117 12.04 -5.39 17.56
C THR A 117 12.06 -5.84 16.09
N LEU A 118 11.11 -6.67 15.66
CA LEU A 118 11.00 -7.11 14.27
C LEU A 118 10.51 -5.99 13.33
N ALA A 119 9.72 -5.05 13.83
CA ALA A 119 9.23 -3.92 13.05
C ALA A 119 10.30 -2.83 12.84
N THR A 120 11.29 -2.71 13.74
CA THR A 120 12.32 -1.66 13.66
C THR A 120 13.07 -1.63 12.31
N PRO A 121 13.61 -2.74 11.79
CA PRO A 121 14.26 -2.75 10.49
C PRO A 121 13.32 -2.37 9.35
N ALA A 122 12.05 -2.80 9.42
CA ALA A 122 11.04 -2.46 8.42
C ALA A 122 10.71 -0.95 8.44
N ILE A 123 10.63 -0.33 9.62
CA ILE A 123 10.44 1.11 9.76
C ILE A 123 11.62 1.87 9.16
N VAL A 124 12.85 1.46 9.48
CA VAL A 124 14.06 2.08 8.91
C VAL A 124 14.04 1.99 7.38
N TYR A 125 13.70 0.83 6.83
CA TYR A 125 13.56 0.65 5.39
C TYR A 125 12.51 1.60 4.78
N VAL A 126 11.32 1.69 5.39
CA VAL A 126 10.25 2.57 4.91
C VAL A 126 10.67 4.04 4.95
N VAL A 127 11.28 4.49 6.06
CA VAL A 127 11.77 5.88 6.18
C VAL A 127 12.83 6.19 5.13
N THR A 128 13.81 5.30 4.93
CA THR A 128 14.85 5.47 3.92
C THR A 128 14.24 5.52 2.51
N ASN A 129 13.26 4.67 2.23
CA ASN A 129 12.55 4.66 0.95
C ASN A 129 11.80 5.98 0.72
N LEU A 130 11.09 6.49 1.74
CA LEU A 130 10.39 7.79 1.65
C LEU A 130 11.36 8.94 1.38
N ILE A 131 12.51 8.98 2.04
CA ILE A 131 13.55 9.99 1.79
C ILE A 131 14.04 9.89 0.34
N THR A 132 14.34 8.69 -0.14
CA THR A 132 14.80 8.43 -1.52
C THR A 132 13.79 8.90 -2.56
N VAL A 133 12.50 8.55 -2.36
CA VAL A 133 11.41 8.96 -3.26
C VAL A 133 11.21 10.46 -3.24
N SER A 134 11.27 11.09 -2.06
CA SER A 134 11.14 12.54 -1.92
C SER A 134 12.28 13.28 -2.62
N PHE A 135 13.51 12.82 -2.42
CA PHE A 135 14.69 13.40 -3.07
C PHE A 135 14.61 13.26 -4.60
N ARG A 136 14.24 12.07 -5.08
CA ARG A 136 14.07 11.81 -6.52
C ARG A 136 13.02 12.73 -7.14
N ASN A 137 11.86 12.88 -6.48
CA ASN A 137 10.79 13.76 -6.98
C ASN A 137 11.19 15.24 -6.95
N ALA A 138 11.88 15.67 -5.89
CA ALA A 138 12.39 17.03 -5.81
C ALA A 138 13.42 17.33 -6.90
N SER A 139 14.34 16.40 -7.16
CA SER A 139 15.33 16.53 -8.24
C SER A 139 14.68 16.56 -9.62
N ALA A 140 13.65 15.74 -9.85
CA ALA A 140 12.90 15.74 -11.10
C ALA A 140 12.13 17.04 -11.33
N LEU A 141 11.54 17.60 -10.27
CA LEU A 141 10.83 18.88 -10.31
C LEU A 141 11.79 20.06 -10.59
N ALA A 142 13.03 19.98 -10.12
CA ALA A 142 14.05 20.99 -10.41
C ALA A 142 14.45 21.06 -11.89
N VAL A 143 14.25 19.95 -12.63
CA VAL A 143 14.54 19.88 -14.07
C VAL A 143 13.33 20.34 -14.91
N SER A 144 12.11 19.94 -14.52
CA SER A 144 10.88 20.25 -15.24
C SER A 144 9.66 20.08 -14.33
N ASP A 145 8.64 20.93 -14.52
CA ASP A 145 7.35 20.80 -13.83
C ASP A 145 6.66 19.44 -14.10
N ALA A 146 6.89 18.86 -15.26
CA ALA A 146 6.40 17.54 -15.63
C ALA A 146 7.33 16.40 -15.19
N GLY A 147 8.52 16.70 -14.64
CA GLY A 147 9.55 15.73 -14.27
C GLY A 147 9.04 14.58 -13.40
N PRO A 148 8.34 14.83 -12.28
CA PRO A 148 7.80 13.77 -11.44
C PRO A 148 6.81 12.86 -12.17
N SER A 149 5.98 13.41 -13.06
CA SER A 149 5.02 12.62 -13.85
C SER A 149 5.73 11.71 -14.85
N VAL A 150 6.75 12.20 -15.54
CA VAL A 150 7.57 11.41 -16.46
C VAL A 150 8.25 10.26 -15.74
N LEU A 151 8.84 10.53 -14.55
CA LEU A 151 9.44 9.48 -13.72
C LEU A 151 8.41 8.45 -13.25
N MET A 152 7.21 8.88 -12.91
CA MET A 152 6.13 7.97 -12.50
C MET A 152 5.74 7.03 -13.64
N TYR A 153 5.60 7.53 -14.87
CA TYR A 153 5.32 6.69 -16.05
C TYR A 153 6.47 5.73 -16.34
N ALA A 154 7.71 6.20 -16.33
CA ALA A 154 8.88 5.34 -16.50
C ALA A 154 8.96 4.23 -15.44
N TRP A 155 8.67 4.57 -14.18
CA TRP A 155 8.58 3.61 -13.09
C TRP A 155 7.49 2.56 -13.30
N THR A 156 6.32 2.96 -13.79
CA THR A 156 5.21 2.04 -14.07
C THR A 156 5.60 1.01 -15.12
N TRP A 157 6.25 1.44 -16.21
CA TRP A 157 6.75 0.53 -17.24
C TRP A 157 7.83 -0.42 -16.73
N TYR A 158 8.73 0.07 -15.88
CA TYR A 158 9.74 -0.78 -15.24
C TYR A 158 9.10 -1.80 -14.29
N GLN A 159 8.06 -1.41 -13.56
CA GLN A 159 7.44 -2.26 -12.55
C GLN A 159 6.66 -3.44 -13.14
N LEU A 160 6.18 -3.34 -14.36
CA LEU A 160 5.46 -4.43 -15.02
C LEU A 160 6.34 -5.70 -15.19
N PRO A 161 7.48 -5.68 -15.90
CA PRO A 161 8.34 -6.86 -16.02
C PRO A 161 8.96 -7.25 -14.67
N TYR A 162 9.29 -6.28 -13.81
CA TYR A 162 9.82 -6.55 -12.48
C TYR A 162 8.81 -7.34 -11.63
N GLY A 163 7.55 -6.91 -11.58
CA GLY A 163 6.49 -7.56 -10.78
C GLY A 163 6.15 -8.96 -11.29
N ILE A 164 6.09 -9.15 -12.60
CA ILE A 164 5.72 -10.43 -13.21
C ILE A 164 6.87 -11.46 -13.12
N LEU A 165 8.09 -11.05 -13.41
CA LEU A 165 9.22 -11.96 -13.52
C LEU A 165 10.05 -12.00 -12.23
N ALA A 166 10.60 -10.88 -11.81
CA ALA A 166 11.56 -10.84 -10.72
C ALA A 166 10.93 -11.19 -9.37
N VAL A 167 9.73 -10.66 -9.09
CA VAL A 167 9.04 -10.94 -7.81
C VAL A 167 8.59 -12.39 -7.74
N ALA A 168 8.08 -12.96 -8.85
CA ALA A 168 7.66 -14.37 -8.89
C ALA A 168 8.83 -15.31 -8.67
N LEU A 169 9.95 -15.10 -9.38
CA LEU A 169 11.18 -15.88 -9.24
C LEU A 169 11.77 -15.73 -7.84
N ALA A 170 11.90 -14.49 -7.35
CA ALA A 170 12.44 -14.24 -6.02
C ALA A 170 11.60 -14.92 -4.93
N THR A 171 10.26 -14.90 -5.05
CA THR A 171 9.37 -15.55 -4.10
C THR A 171 9.53 -17.06 -4.09
N ALA A 172 9.66 -17.69 -5.27
CA ALA A 172 9.86 -19.14 -5.39
C ALA A 172 11.20 -19.55 -4.76
N VAL A 173 12.29 -18.91 -5.16
CA VAL A 173 13.64 -19.18 -4.65
C VAL A 173 13.72 -18.92 -3.13
N PHE A 174 13.13 -17.82 -2.66
CA PHE A 174 13.14 -17.49 -1.23
C PHE A 174 12.36 -18.51 -0.38
N THR A 175 11.27 -19.05 -0.92
CA THR A 175 10.49 -20.08 -0.23
C THR A 175 11.31 -21.36 -0.03
N GLU A 176 11.96 -21.85 -1.09
CA GLU A 176 12.86 -23.03 -1.02
C GLU A 176 14.05 -22.79 -0.07
N MET A 177 14.68 -21.64 -0.19
CA MET A 177 15.79 -21.27 0.70
C MET A 177 15.36 -21.23 2.17
N SER A 178 14.16 -20.72 2.45
CA SER A 178 13.62 -20.69 3.81
C SER A 178 13.38 -22.08 4.37
N GLU A 179 12.94 -23.02 3.53
CA GLU A 179 12.77 -24.43 3.91
C GLU A 179 14.12 -25.10 4.21
N PHE A 180 15.13 -24.95 3.35
CA PHE A 180 16.46 -25.48 3.58
C PHE A 180 17.12 -24.86 4.82
N SER A 181 16.92 -23.57 5.06
CA SER A 181 17.38 -22.90 6.28
C SER A 181 16.73 -23.48 7.54
N ALA A 182 15.41 -23.73 7.51
CA ALA A 182 14.69 -24.33 8.63
C ALA A 182 15.17 -25.76 8.92
N ARG A 183 15.54 -26.51 7.90
CA ARG A 183 16.14 -27.87 7.99
C ARG A 183 17.64 -27.87 8.29
N LYS A 184 18.29 -26.68 8.39
CA LYS A 184 19.75 -26.51 8.56
C LYS A 184 20.59 -27.15 7.42
N ASP A 185 19.99 -27.32 6.25
CA ASP A 185 20.63 -27.85 5.06
C ASP A 185 21.33 -26.73 4.28
N LEU A 186 22.54 -26.40 4.72
CA LEU A 186 23.36 -25.32 4.15
C LEU A 186 23.84 -25.64 2.73
N THR A 187 23.93 -26.92 2.36
CA THR A 187 24.40 -27.34 1.04
C THR A 187 23.35 -27.00 -0.02
N ASN A 188 22.12 -27.45 0.17
CA ASN A 188 21.03 -27.15 -0.75
C ASN A 188 20.65 -25.68 -0.72
N PHE A 189 20.75 -25.01 0.44
CA PHE A 189 20.58 -23.56 0.53
C PHE A 189 21.52 -22.80 -0.41
N LYS A 190 22.84 -23.13 -0.41
CA LYS A 190 23.83 -22.49 -1.27
C LYS A 190 23.59 -22.78 -2.76
N VAL A 191 23.20 -24.01 -3.10
CA VAL A 191 22.90 -24.40 -4.48
C VAL A 191 21.69 -23.62 -5.00
N THR A 192 20.60 -23.57 -4.23
CA THR A 192 19.39 -22.82 -4.60
C THR A 192 19.67 -21.32 -4.73
N PHE A 193 20.44 -20.75 -3.81
CA PHE A 193 20.87 -19.35 -3.90
C PHE A 193 21.66 -19.07 -5.17
N ALA A 194 22.66 -19.93 -5.49
CA ALA A 194 23.49 -19.77 -6.69
C ALA A 194 22.67 -19.93 -7.98
N SER A 195 21.67 -20.84 -8.00
CA SER A 195 20.80 -21.02 -9.16
C SER A 195 19.82 -19.86 -9.35
N GLY A 196 19.37 -19.24 -8.27
CA GLY A 196 18.49 -18.07 -8.34
C GLY A 196 19.19 -16.78 -8.77
N LEU A 197 20.53 -16.73 -8.72
CA LEU A 197 21.34 -15.61 -9.22
C LEU A 197 21.74 -15.73 -10.70
N ARG A 198 21.55 -16.87 -11.32
CA ARG A 198 21.83 -17.12 -12.74
C ARG A 198 20.60 -16.89 -13.60
#